data_a10145245c34b3b838931c9e1b900ed2
#
_entry.id   a10145245c34b3b838931c9e1b900ed2
#
_cell.length_a   1.000
_cell.length_b   1.000
_cell.length_c   1.000
_cell.angle_alpha   90.00
_cell.angle_beta   90.00
_cell.angle_gamma   90.00
#
_symmetry.space_group_name_H-M   'P 1'
#
loop_
_entity.id
_entity.type
_entity.pdbx_description
1 polymer ?
#
loop_
_entity_poly.entity_id
_entity_poly.type
_entity_poly.pdbx_seq_one_letter_code
_entity_poly.pdbx_strand_id
1 'polypeptide(L)'
;MFAANLLDQTKPSLAARDTRKILNLIAYLHEHYQEKFSLAALADHVSMSRNECCRYFKQMMNMTITEYLLEYRLSKAAALLETSGLSITEIAEQTGFCDVSYFIKMFRRKTGITPKAYAKRNHV
;
A
#
# COMPACT_ATOMS: atom_id res chain seq x y z
N MET A 1 8.81 0.89 -35.82
CA MET A 1 8.35 0.63 -34.46
C MET A 1 9.41 0.98 -33.40
N PHE A 2 10.60 0.40 -33.49
CA PHE A 2 11.68 0.71 -32.57
C PHE A 2 12.17 2.15 -32.66
N ALA A 3 12.18 2.71 -33.84
CA ALA A 3 12.60 4.09 -34.03
C ALA A 3 11.69 5.06 -33.25
N ALA A 4 10.39 4.82 -33.28
CA ALA A 4 9.45 5.64 -32.53
C ALA A 4 9.68 5.52 -31.01
N ASN A 5 9.97 4.31 -30.53
CA ASN A 5 10.25 4.08 -29.12
C ASN A 5 11.53 4.76 -28.68
N LEU A 6 12.53 4.76 -29.54
CA LEU A 6 13.80 5.43 -29.23
C LEU A 6 13.63 6.93 -29.16
N LEU A 7 12.80 7.50 -29.99
CA LEU A 7 12.49 8.93 -29.93
C LEU A 7 11.73 9.27 -28.67
N ASP A 8 10.83 8.41 -28.24
CA ASP A 8 10.05 8.60 -27.03
C ASP A 8 10.92 8.55 -25.77
N GLN A 9 12.04 7.85 -25.81
CA GLN A 9 12.95 7.76 -24.68
C GLN A 9 13.61 9.09 -24.33
N THR A 10 13.76 9.99 -25.31
CA THR A 10 14.32 11.31 -25.05
C THR A 10 13.29 12.24 -24.42
N LYS A 11 12.01 12.04 -24.70
CA LYS A 11 10.90 12.79 -24.10
C LYS A 11 9.82 11.80 -23.71
N PRO A 12 9.67 11.48 -22.42
CA PRO A 12 8.64 10.54 -21.98
C PRO A 12 7.25 11.00 -22.45
N SER A 13 6.46 10.07 -22.95
CA SER A 13 5.07 10.32 -23.32
C SER A 13 4.28 10.66 -22.07
N LEU A 14 3.07 11.21 -22.25
CA LEU A 14 2.16 11.48 -21.13
C LEU A 14 1.85 10.19 -20.37
N ALA A 15 1.63 9.10 -21.11
CA ALA A 15 1.36 7.80 -20.49
C ALA A 15 2.55 7.32 -19.66
N ALA A 16 3.78 7.50 -20.15
CA ALA A 16 4.96 7.13 -19.40
C ALA A 16 5.14 7.98 -18.14
N ARG A 17 4.84 9.27 -18.23
CA ARG A 17 4.89 10.17 -17.07
C ARG A 17 3.86 9.78 -16.02
N ASP A 18 2.65 9.44 -16.45
CA ASP A 18 1.59 9.01 -15.56
C ASP A 18 1.95 7.70 -14.87
N THR A 19 2.54 6.76 -15.61
CA THR A 19 3.01 5.51 -15.04
C THR A 19 4.10 5.76 -14.01
N ARG A 20 5.02 6.68 -14.28
CA ARG A 20 6.09 7.01 -13.34
C ARG A 20 5.55 7.63 -12.06
N LYS A 21 4.58 8.53 -12.18
CA LYS A 21 3.94 9.16 -11.01
C LYS A 21 3.27 8.12 -10.11
N ILE A 22 2.50 7.22 -10.70
CA ILE A 22 1.80 6.21 -9.88
C ILE A 22 2.79 5.24 -9.24
N LEU A 23 3.86 4.87 -9.93
CA LEU A 23 4.90 4.01 -9.36
C LEU A 23 5.61 4.70 -8.21
N ASN A 24 5.87 6.00 -8.30
CA ASN A 24 6.48 6.77 -7.22
C ASN A 24 5.56 6.84 -5.99
N LEU A 25 4.27 7.02 -6.20
CA LEU A 25 3.29 7.02 -5.13
C LEU A 25 3.26 5.67 -4.43
N ILE A 26 3.18 4.60 -5.20
CA ILE A 26 3.13 3.24 -4.66
C ILE A 26 4.43 2.92 -3.91
N ALA A 27 5.58 3.27 -4.48
CA ALA A 27 6.88 3.04 -3.83
C ALA A 27 6.97 3.74 -2.48
N TYR A 28 6.50 4.99 -2.41
CA TYR A 28 6.47 5.73 -1.14
C TYR A 28 5.60 5.01 -0.11
N LEU A 29 4.41 4.57 -0.51
CA LEU A 29 3.51 3.85 0.39
C LEU A 29 4.14 2.56 0.90
N HIS A 30 4.82 1.82 0.02
CA HIS A 30 5.49 0.58 0.41
C HIS A 30 6.66 0.82 1.36
N GLU A 31 7.39 1.91 1.19
CA GLU A 31 8.50 2.26 2.08
C GLU A 31 8.04 2.73 3.45
N HIS A 32 6.86 3.35 3.53
CA HIS A 32 6.39 4.02 4.73
C HIS A 32 5.12 3.41 5.34
N TYR A 33 4.74 2.20 4.90
CA TYR A 33 3.47 1.61 5.35
C TYR A 33 3.42 1.35 6.86
N GLN A 34 4.57 1.17 7.50
CA GLN A 34 4.65 0.91 8.94
C GLN A 34 4.44 2.16 9.78
N GLU A 35 4.57 3.32 9.17
CA GLU A 35 4.43 4.62 9.83
C GLU A 35 2.99 5.10 9.76
N LYS A 36 2.65 6.04 10.64
CA LYS A 36 1.37 6.71 10.54
C LYS A 36 1.27 7.42 9.19
N PHE A 37 0.18 7.20 8.47
CA PHE A 37 -0.01 7.78 7.14
C PHE A 37 -0.16 9.29 7.22
N SER A 38 0.56 10.01 6.36
CA SER A 38 0.46 11.46 6.19
C SER A 38 0.27 11.78 4.71
N LEU A 39 -0.91 12.26 4.36
CA LEU A 39 -1.19 12.68 3.00
C LEU A 39 -0.30 13.87 2.61
N ALA A 40 -0.04 14.77 3.55
CA ALA A 40 0.83 15.92 3.29
C ALA A 40 2.24 15.47 2.91
N ALA A 41 2.81 14.53 3.65
CA ALA A 41 4.15 14.03 3.37
C ALA A 41 4.22 13.31 2.03
N LEU A 42 3.20 12.51 1.71
CA LEU A 42 3.12 11.83 0.43
C LEU A 42 3.04 12.82 -0.73
N ALA A 43 2.14 13.79 -0.62
CA ALA A 43 1.94 14.80 -1.65
C ALA A 43 3.21 15.61 -1.89
N ASP A 44 3.89 16.01 -0.81
CA ASP A 44 5.17 16.73 -0.90
C ASP A 44 6.23 15.89 -1.60
N HIS A 45 6.30 14.61 -1.29
CA HIS A 45 7.30 13.72 -1.88
C HIS A 45 7.15 13.61 -3.39
N VAL A 46 5.92 13.60 -3.88
CA VAL A 46 5.64 13.47 -5.33
C VAL A 46 5.37 14.81 -6.00
N SER A 47 5.54 15.92 -5.27
CA SER A 47 5.36 17.29 -5.79
C SER A 47 3.96 17.52 -6.37
N MET A 48 2.96 17.05 -5.65
CA MET A 48 1.55 17.24 -6.01
C MET A 48 0.80 17.88 -4.85
N SER A 49 -0.30 18.56 -5.14
CA SER A 49 -1.20 18.99 -4.08
C SER A 49 -1.92 17.76 -3.51
N ARG A 50 -2.46 17.90 -2.30
CA ARG A 50 -3.20 16.81 -1.66
C ARG A 50 -4.39 16.35 -2.51
N ASN A 51 -5.14 17.32 -3.04
CA ASN A 51 -6.31 17.02 -3.89
C ASN A 51 -5.91 16.31 -5.18
N GLU A 52 -4.86 16.78 -5.82
CA GLU A 52 -4.35 16.14 -7.03
C GLU A 52 -3.90 14.72 -6.76
N CYS A 53 -3.17 14.54 -5.66
CA CYS A 53 -2.65 13.24 -5.26
C CYS A 53 -3.77 12.22 -5.08
N CYS A 54 -4.80 12.59 -4.32
CA CYS A 54 -5.95 11.72 -4.08
C CYS A 54 -6.72 11.40 -5.35
N ARG A 55 -6.99 12.42 -6.16
CA ARG A 55 -7.76 12.26 -7.40
C ARG A 55 -6.99 11.41 -8.40
N TYR A 56 -5.71 11.71 -8.58
CA TYR A 56 -4.85 10.99 -9.50
C TYR A 56 -4.72 9.51 -9.10
N PHE A 57 -4.49 9.24 -7.82
CA PHE A 57 -4.36 7.87 -7.34
C PHE A 57 -5.65 7.07 -7.58
N LYS A 58 -6.79 7.65 -7.22
CA LYS A 58 -8.09 7.00 -7.43
C LYS A 58 -8.34 6.72 -8.90
N GLN A 59 -7.96 7.65 -9.76
CA GLN A 59 -8.13 7.53 -11.20
C GLN A 59 -7.27 6.40 -11.77
N MET A 60 -6.02 6.31 -11.31
CA MET A 60 -5.07 5.31 -11.82
C MET A 60 -5.29 3.92 -11.23
N MET A 61 -5.65 3.83 -9.95
CA MET A 61 -5.72 2.56 -9.23
C MET A 61 -7.13 2.06 -9.00
N ASN A 62 -8.14 2.88 -9.29
CA ASN A 62 -9.55 2.56 -9.05
C ASN A 62 -9.84 2.24 -7.58
N MET A 63 -9.06 2.81 -6.68
CA MET A 63 -9.25 2.73 -5.23
C MET A 63 -8.55 3.92 -4.59
N THR A 64 -8.96 4.28 -3.39
CA THR A 64 -8.33 5.40 -2.67
C THR A 64 -6.96 4.99 -2.13
N ILE A 65 -6.15 6.00 -1.79
CA ILE A 65 -4.84 5.76 -1.17
C ILE A 65 -5.00 4.97 0.12
N THR A 66 -5.98 5.35 0.95
CA THR A 66 -6.19 4.67 2.23
C THR A 66 -6.69 3.25 2.07
N GLU A 67 -7.52 2.98 1.07
CA GLU A 67 -7.94 1.62 0.74
C GLU A 67 -6.76 0.77 0.29
N TYR A 68 -5.92 1.32 -0.56
CA TYR A 68 -4.73 0.62 -1.04
C TYR A 68 -3.78 0.31 0.10
N LEU A 69 -3.51 1.31 0.95
CA LEU A 69 -2.60 1.17 2.08
C LEU A 69 -3.11 0.12 3.07
N LEU A 70 -4.41 0.11 3.34
CA LEU A 70 -5.02 -0.90 4.21
C LEU A 70 -4.81 -2.30 3.64
N GLU A 71 -5.07 -2.51 2.37
CA GLU A 71 -4.85 -3.81 1.72
C GLU A 71 -3.39 -4.24 1.78
N TYR A 72 -2.49 -3.29 1.55
CA TYR A 72 -1.05 -3.58 1.61
C TYR A 72 -0.63 -3.99 3.02
N ARG A 73 -1.07 -3.25 4.04
CA ARG A 73 -0.80 -3.57 5.44
C ARG A 73 -1.33 -4.95 5.81
N LEU A 74 -2.54 -5.28 5.37
CA LEU A 74 -3.13 -6.58 5.65
C LEU A 74 -2.36 -7.72 4.97
N SER A 75 -1.87 -7.51 3.76
CA SER A 75 -1.07 -8.52 3.08
C SER A 75 0.27 -8.75 3.78
N LYS A 76 0.90 -7.69 4.30
CA LYS A 76 2.13 -7.81 5.10
C LYS A 76 1.87 -8.53 6.40
N ALA A 77 0.73 -8.23 7.04
CA ALA A 77 0.33 -8.91 8.27
C ALA A 77 0.11 -10.41 8.04
N ALA A 78 -0.55 -10.76 6.94
CA ALA A 78 -0.77 -12.15 6.59
C ALA A 78 0.56 -12.90 6.45
N ALA A 79 1.54 -12.29 5.79
CA ALA A 79 2.87 -12.89 5.65
C ALA A 79 3.53 -13.12 7.00
N LEU A 80 3.44 -12.15 7.91
CA LEU A 80 4.01 -12.29 9.25
C LEU A 80 3.27 -13.35 10.07
N LEU A 81 1.96 -13.46 9.93
CA LEU A 81 1.18 -14.50 10.60
C LEU A 81 1.60 -15.90 10.15
N GLU A 82 2.02 -16.04 8.91
CA GLU A 82 2.44 -17.33 8.35
C GLU A 82 3.88 -17.69 8.74
N THR A 83 4.76 -16.70 8.87
CA THR A 83 6.20 -16.94 8.94
C THR A 83 6.86 -16.53 10.25
N SER A 84 6.22 -15.70 11.06
CA SER A 84 6.83 -15.21 12.30
C SER A 84 6.16 -15.82 13.53
N GLY A 85 6.86 -15.78 14.65
CA GLY A 85 6.28 -16.15 15.93
C GLY A 85 5.76 -14.95 16.72
N LEU A 86 5.57 -13.83 16.07
CA LEU A 86 5.14 -12.60 16.71
C LEU A 86 3.68 -12.69 17.17
N SER A 87 3.37 -11.96 18.24
CA SER A 87 2.00 -11.87 18.72
C SER A 87 1.15 -11.04 17.76
N ILE A 88 -0.16 -11.18 17.89
CA ILE A 88 -1.11 -10.42 17.06
C ILE A 88 -0.89 -8.91 17.25
N THR A 89 -0.67 -8.48 18.50
CA THR A 89 -0.41 -7.07 18.81
C THR A 89 0.88 -6.58 18.14
N GLU A 90 1.94 -7.38 18.20
CA GLU A 90 3.21 -7.03 17.57
C GLU A 90 3.06 -6.92 16.05
N ILE A 91 2.33 -7.85 15.45
CA ILE A 91 2.09 -7.83 14.00
C ILE A 91 1.30 -6.58 13.61
N ALA A 92 0.27 -6.23 14.38
CA ALA A 92 -0.52 -5.03 14.14
C ALA A 92 0.38 -3.78 14.16
N GLU A 93 1.23 -3.67 15.16
CA GLU A 93 2.16 -2.54 15.28
C GLU A 93 3.16 -2.49 14.13
N GLN A 94 3.77 -3.62 13.80
CA GLN A 94 4.78 -3.67 12.74
C GLN A 94 4.22 -3.42 11.35
N THR A 95 2.93 -3.60 11.17
CA THR A 95 2.30 -3.37 9.87
C THR A 95 1.56 -2.04 9.79
N GLY A 96 1.74 -1.18 10.79
CA GLY A 96 1.25 0.19 10.73
C GLY A 96 -0.16 0.40 11.28
N PHE A 97 -0.72 -0.59 11.97
CA PHE A 97 -2.02 -0.43 12.62
C PHE A 97 -1.84 0.19 13.99
N CYS A 98 -2.51 1.30 14.23
CA CYS A 98 -2.46 1.99 15.54
C CYS A 98 -3.27 1.27 16.60
N ASP A 99 -4.24 0.45 16.20
CA ASP A 99 -5.20 -0.19 17.08
C ASP A 99 -5.33 -1.65 16.68
N VAL A 100 -5.03 -2.55 17.62
CA VAL A 100 -5.11 -3.99 17.36
C VAL A 100 -6.55 -4.44 17.10
N SER A 101 -7.53 -3.83 17.73
CA SER A 101 -8.94 -4.17 17.51
C SER A 101 -9.36 -3.83 16.08
N TYR A 102 -8.91 -2.71 15.56
CA TYR A 102 -9.16 -2.33 14.18
C TYR A 102 -8.48 -3.29 13.21
N PHE A 103 -7.24 -3.67 13.51
CA PHE A 103 -6.52 -4.66 12.71
C PHE A 103 -7.29 -5.97 12.62
N ILE A 104 -7.73 -6.50 13.76
CA ILE A 104 -8.47 -7.76 13.82
C ILE A 104 -9.74 -7.68 12.98
N LYS A 105 -10.48 -6.58 13.14
CA LYS A 105 -11.72 -6.35 12.40
C LYS A 105 -11.48 -6.31 10.88
N MET A 106 -10.50 -5.55 10.45
CA MET A 106 -10.20 -5.40 9.02
C MET A 106 -9.64 -6.69 8.42
N PHE A 107 -8.79 -7.39 9.16
CA PHE A 107 -8.24 -8.66 8.71
C PHE A 107 -9.36 -9.70 8.50
N ARG A 108 -10.25 -9.83 9.48
CA ARG A 108 -11.38 -10.74 9.39
C ARG A 108 -12.32 -10.37 8.24
N ARG A 109 -12.52 -9.08 8.02
CA ARG A 109 -13.36 -8.59 6.93
C ARG A 109 -12.77 -8.96 5.57
N LYS A 110 -11.46 -8.89 5.44
CA LYS A 110 -10.76 -9.20 4.19
C LYS A 110 -10.64 -10.70 3.94
N THR A 111 -10.30 -11.48 4.96
CA THR A 111 -9.96 -12.90 4.82
C THR A 111 -11.09 -13.84 5.23
N GLY A 112 -12.06 -13.34 5.99
CA GLY A 112 -13.15 -14.17 6.53
C GLY A 112 -12.85 -14.80 7.88
N ILE A 113 -11.58 -14.76 8.34
CA ILE A 113 -11.20 -15.35 9.63
C ILE A 113 -10.33 -14.36 10.40
N THR A 114 -10.21 -14.59 11.72
CA THR A 114 -9.38 -13.73 12.57
C THR A 114 -7.90 -13.95 12.30
N PRO A 115 -7.03 -12.99 12.65
CA PRO A 115 -5.59 -13.19 12.54
C PRO A 115 -5.11 -14.41 13.33
N LYS A 116 -5.66 -14.62 14.52
CA LYS A 116 -5.30 -15.77 15.36
C LYS A 116 -5.64 -17.09 14.68
N ALA A 117 -6.83 -17.19 14.11
CA ALA A 117 -7.26 -18.38 13.38
C ALA A 117 -6.41 -18.60 12.13
N TYR A 118 -6.06 -17.51 11.45
CA TYR A 118 -5.22 -17.57 10.25
C TYR A 118 -3.81 -18.09 10.59
N ALA A 119 -3.21 -17.56 11.66
CA ALA A 119 -1.90 -18.00 12.12
C ALA A 119 -1.91 -19.48 12.49
N LYS A 120 -2.91 -19.91 13.24
CA LYS A 120 -3.05 -21.31 13.66
C LYS A 120 -3.21 -22.25 12.47
N ARG A 121 -3.98 -21.84 11.47
CA ARG A 121 -4.21 -22.63 10.26
C ARG A 121 -2.94 -22.83 9.43
N ASN A 122 -2.08 -21.81 9.40
CA ASN A 122 -0.87 -21.82 8.58
C ASN A 122 0.37 -22.36 9.29
N HIS A 123 0.28 -22.61 10.60
CA HIS A 123 1.40 -23.15 11.40
C HIS A 123 1.21 -24.63 11.76
N VAL A 124 0.44 -25.33 11.00
CA VAL A 124 0.20 -26.78 11.24
C VAL A 124 1.41 -27.61 10.89
#